data_523affb16b2f84b42088f46dab959f57
#
_entry.id   523affb16b2f84b42088f46dab959f57
#
_cell.length_a   1.000
_cell.length_b   1.000
_cell.length_c   1.000
_cell.angle_alpha   90.00
_cell.angle_beta   90.00
_cell.angle_gamma   90.00
#
_symmetry.space_group_name_H-M   'P 1'
#
loop_
_entity.id
_entity.type
_entity.pdbx_description
1 polymer ?
#
loop_
_entity_poly.entity_id
_entity_poly.type
_entity_poly.pdbx_seq_one_letter_code
_entity_poly.pdbx_strand_id
1 'polypeptide(L)'
;PLVDGPADVVILEGWCVGIKPQISSQLNAPVNSLEETEDPLGIWRNFVNTELASTYQTLFSLIDYQVMLKAPSFDCVFNWRLEQEDKLRAATEGESTGIMRESEIARFIQHYQRLCLR
;
A
#
# COMPACT_ATOMS: atom_id res chain seq x y z
N PRO A 1 -18.84 -16.85 -3.25
CA PRO A 1 -19.62 -17.85 -2.52
C PRO A 1 -20.10 -17.28 -1.20
N LEU A 2 -21.37 -17.54 -0.86
CA LEU A 2 -21.90 -17.25 0.45
C LEU A 2 -21.45 -18.38 1.39
N VAL A 3 -21.03 -18.01 2.62
CA VAL A 3 -20.73 -18.96 3.68
C VAL A 3 -22.00 -19.10 4.52
N ASP A 4 -22.49 -20.32 4.70
CA ASP A 4 -23.65 -20.60 5.50
C ASP A 4 -23.26 -20.67 6.99
N GLY A 5 -23.90 -19.84 7.81
CA GLY A 5 -23.70 -19.78 9.26
C GLY A 5 -22.70 -18.72 9.73
N PRO A 6 -22.59 -18.51 11.05
CA PRO A 6 -21.65 -17.59 11.64
C PRO A 6 -20.22 -18.11 11.51
N ALA A 7 -19.27 -17.23 11.22
CA ALA A 7 -17.84 -17.53 11.23
C ALA A 7 -17.30 -17.32 12.66
N ASP A 8 -16.48 -18.25 13.16
CA ASP A 8 -15.80 -18.09 14.44
C ASP A 8 -14.65 -17.10 14.37
N VAL A 9 -13.99 -17.04 13.21
CA VAL A 9 -12.86 -16.14 12.93
C VAL A 9 -12.98 -15.61 11.52
N VAL A 10 -12.81 -14.30 11.37
CA VAL A 10 -12.68 -13.62 10.08
C VAL A 10 -11.31 -12.99 9.99
N ILE A 11 -10.53 -13.34 8.97
CA ILE A 11 -9.20 -12.77 8.72
C ILE A 11 -9.35 -11.75 7.58
N LEU A 12 -9.08 -10.47 7.90
CA LEU A 12 -8.94 -9.40 6.94
C LEU A 12 -7.45 -9.16 6.68
N GLU A 13 -7.00 -9.49 5.48
CA GLU A 13 -5.61 -9.31 5.05
C GLU A 13 -5.56 -8.24 3.96
N GLY A 14 -4.54 -7.44 4.00
CA GLY A 14 -4.28 -6.45 2.95
C GLY A 14 -3.14 -5.52 3.31
N TRP A 15 -2.58 -4.88 2.29
CA TRP A 15 -1.58 -3.84 2.47
C TRP A 15 -2.26 -2.60 3.08
N CYS A 16 -1.66 -2.02 4.10
CA CYS A 16 -2.15 -0.83 4.81
C CYS A 16 -3.45 -1.01 5.62
N VAL A 17 -3.88 -2.24 5.91
CA VAL A 17 -5.02 -2.49 6.82
C VAL A 17 -4.69 -1.96 8.21
N GLY A 18 -5.64 -1.25 8.82
CA GLY A 18 -5.50 -0.68 10.16
C GLY A 18 -4.66 0.60 10.25
N ILE A 19 -4.21 1.13 9.12
CA ILE A 19 -3.41 2.37 9.10
C ILE A 19 -4.24 3.58 9.56
N LYS A 20 -3.60 4.50 10.29
CA LYS A 20 -4.27 5.72 10.79
C LYS A 20 -4.01 6.92 9.88
N PRO A 21 -4.90 7.92 9.86
CA PRO A 21 -4.64 9.16 9.11
C PRO A 21 -3.46 9.93 9.69
N GLN A 22 -2.83 10.73 8.86
CA GLN A 22 -1.78 11.68 9.26
C GLN A 22 -2.39 13.01 9.73
N ILE A 23 -1.67 13.73 10.57
CA ILE A 23 -2.00 15.12 10.86
C ILE A 23 -1.71 16.01 9.64
N SER A 24 -2.49 17.06 9.45
CA SER A 24 -2.43 17.90 8.24
C SER A 24 -1.04 18.46 7.93
N SER A 25 -0.25 18.79 8.96
CA SER A 25 1.11 19.30 8.76
C SER A 25 2.06 18.30 8.07
N GLN A 26 1.82 16.99 8.21
CA GLN A 26 2.60 15.93 7.56
C GLN A 26 2.25 15.76 6.07
N LEU A 27 1.14 16.36 5.62
CA LEU A 27 0.71 16.32 4.22
C LEU A 27 1.23 17.52 3.41
N ASN A 28 1.85 18.51 4.06
CA ASN A 28 2.31 19.73 3.38
C ASN A 28 3.43 19.48 2.39
N ALA A 29 4.34 18.56 2.68
CA ALA A 29 5.46 18.23 1.82
C ALA A 29 5.28 16.88 1.12
N PRO A 30 5.72 16.74 -0.14
CA PRO A 30 5.80 15.45 -0.81
C PRO A 30 6.85 14.56 -0.11
N VAL A 31 6.63 13.23 -0.14
CA VAL A 31 7.58 12.25 0.44
C VAL A 31 8.48 11.62 -0.62
N ASN A 32 8.17 11.83 -1.90
CA ASN A 32 8.92 11.28 -3.03
C ASN A 32 8.68 12.11 -4.30
N SER A 33 9.41 11.76 -5.37
CA SER A 33 9.32 12.45 -6.65
C SER A 33 7.97 12.29 -7.34
N LEU A 34 7.25 11.19 -7.12
CA LEU A 34 5.90 11.01 -7.67
C LEU A 34 4.94 12.05 -7.11
N GLU A 35 4.91 12.23 -5.78
CA GLU A 35 4.07 13.25 -5.15
C GLU A 35 4.50 14.67 -5.52
N GLU A 36 5.81 14.90 -5.66
CA GLU A 36 6.35 16.22 -6.07
C GLU A 36 5.90 16.61 -7.47
N THR A 37 5.91 15.66 -8.41
CA THR A 37 5.62 15.94 -9.83
C THR A 37 4.15 15.79 -10.20
N GLU A 38 3.45 14.82 -9.61
CA GLU A 38 2.09 14.46 -10.01
C GLU A 38 1.01 14.88 -8.99
N ASP A 39 1.42 15.20 -7.75
CA ASP A 39 0.52 15.75 -6.73
C ASP A 39 1.11 16.99 -6.03
N PRO A 40 1.61 18.01 -6.80
CA PRO A 40 2.29 19.18 -6.21
C PRO A 40 1.37 19.98 -5.28
N LEU A 41 0.07 19.98 -5.52
CA LEU A 41 -0.93 20.66 -4.69
C LEU A 41 -1.45 19.79 -3.53
N GLY A 42 -1.02 18.54 -3.44
CA GLY A 42 -1.42 17.63 -2.38
C GLY A 42 -2.87 17.14 -2.46
N ILE A 43 -3.51 17.22 -3.62
CA ILE A 43 -4.92 16.85 -3.77
C ILE A 43 -5.15 15.38 -3.45
N TRP A 44 -4.34 14.50 -4.04
CA TRP A 44 -4.49 13.05 -3.85
C TRP A 44 -4.09 12.59 -2.45
N ARG A 45 -2.97 13.07 -1.90
CA ARG A 45 -2.56 12.69 -0.56
C ARG A 45 -3.53 13.18 0.52
N ASN A 46 -4.14 14.37 0.33
CA ASN A 46 -5.18 14.85 1.23
C ASN A 46 -6.48 14.06 1.09
N PHE A 47 -6.89 13.72 -0.13
CA PHE A 47 -8.05 12.86 -0.37
C PHE A 47 -7.89 11.51 0.32
N VAL A 48 -6.78 10.80 0.08
CA VAL A 48 -6.49 9.51 0.72
C VAL A 48 -6.51 9.63 2.25
N ASN A 49 -5.93 10.70 2.79
CA ASN A 49 -5.90 10.91 4.23
C ASN A 49 -7.29 11.19 4.81
N THR A 50 -8.16 11.87 4.08
CA THR A 50 -9.56 12.12 4.46
C THR A 50 -10.35 10.82 4.49
N GLU A 51 -10.20 9.97 3.49
CA GLU A 51 -10.82 8.65 3.46
C GLU A 51 -10.32 7.77 4.61
N LEU A 52 -9.02 7.79 4.89
CA LEU A 52 -8.45 7.12 6.07
C LEU A 52 -9.02 7.65 7.38
N ALA A 53 -9.31 8.94 7.49
CA ALA A 53 -9.86 9.54 8.70
C ALA A 53 -11.35 9.26 8.91
N SER A 54 -12.05 8.81 7.90
CA SER A 54 -13.51 8.61 7.90
C SER A 54 -13.88 7.13 7.68
N THR A 55 -14.16 6.77 6.44
CA THR A 55 -14.72 5.47 6.04
C THR A 55 -13.85 4.29 6.47
N TYR A 56 -12.53 4.39 6.29
CA TYR A 56 -11.63 3.30 6.64
C TYR A 56 -11.50 3.09 8.15
N GLN A 57 -11.55 4.16 8.96
CA GLN A 57 -11.54 3.97 10.42
C GLN A 57 -12.79 3.25 10.92
N THR A 58 -13.93 3.47 10.28
CA THR A 58 -15.16 2.70 10.60
C THR A 58 -14.96 1.21 10.32
N LEU A 59 -14.38 0.85 9.18
CA LEU A 59 -14.05 -0.54 8.87
C LEU A 59 -13.02 -1.11 9.86
N PHE A 60 -11.93 -0.37 10.12
CA PHE A 60 -10.85 -0.84 10.98
C PHE A 60 -11.27 -0.95 12.46
N SER A 61 -12.30 -0.21 12.89
CA SER A 61 -12.86 -0.35 14.23
C SER A 61 -13.55 -1.69 14.49
N LEU A 62 -13.83 -2.47 13.45
CA LEU A 62 -14.37 -3.83 13.56
C LEU A 62 -13.31 -4.90 13.81
N ILE A 63 -12.02 -4.53 13.77
CA ILE A 63 -10.90 -5.46 13.95
C ILE A 63 -10.62 -5.61 15.44
N ASP A 64 -10.82 -6.81 15.99
CA ASP A 64 -10.53 -7.12 17.40
C ASP A 64 -9.02 -7.24 17.66
N TYR A 65 -8.28 -7.85 16.74
CA TYR A 65 -6.83 -8.08 16.84
C TYR A 65 -6.14 -7.72 15.55
N GLN A 66 -5.08 -6.93 15.64
CA GLN A 66 -4.26 -6.54 14.50
C GLN A 66 -2.85 -7.08 14.62
N VAL A 67 -2.38 -7.74 13.56
CA VAL A 67 -0.96 -8.13 13.39
C VAL A 67 -0.38 -7.32 12.25
N MET A 68 0.71 -6.61 12.51
CA MET A 68 1.41 -5.81 11.50
C MET A 68 2.77 -6.42 11.19
N LEU A 69 2.97 -6.80 9.93
CA LEU A 69 4.27 -7.16 9.39
C LEU A 69 4.95 -5.90 8.82
N LYS A 70 5.86 -5.33 9.60
CA LYS A 70 6.55 -4.10 9.21
C LYS A 70 7.87 -4.42 8.53
N ALA A 71 8.09 -3.89 7.33
CA ALA A 71 9.39 -3.95 6.67
C ALA A 71 10.45 -3.19 7.48
N PRO A 72 11.70 -3.67 7.53
CA PRO A 72 12.80 -2.99 8.24
C PRO A 72 13.06 -1.56 7.74
N SER A 73 12.94 -1.35 6.43
CA SER A 73 13.00 -0.04 5.78
C SER A 73 12.15 -0.06 4.50
N PHE A 74 11.87 1.13 3.95
CA PHE A 74 11.17 1.20 2.66
C PHE A 74 12.04 0.69 1.49
N ASP A 75 13.36 0.77 1.60
CA ASP A 75 14.27 0.27 0.57
C ASP A 75 14.14 -1.24 0.35
N CYS A 76 13.80 -2.00 1.40
CA CYS A 76 13.53 -3.43 1.27
C CYS A 76 12.34 -3.73 0.34
N VAL A 77 11.35 -2.83 0.28
CA VAL A 77 10.13 -3.01 -0.54
C VAL A 77 10.48 -3.08 -2.02
N PHE A 78 11.41 -2.22 -2.48
CA PHE A 78 11.90 -2.25 -3.87
C PHE A 78 12.54 -3.59 -4.20
N ASN A 79 13.47 -4.05 -3.38
CA ASN A 79 14.20 -5.30 -3.60
C ASN A 79 13.27 -6.51 -3.59
N TRP A 80 12.33 -6.56 -2.66
CA TRP A 80 11.34 -7.64 -2.58
C TRP A 80 10.40 -7.65 -3.79
N ARG A 81 9.99 -6.47 -4.26
CA ARG A 81 9.17 -6.37 -5.45
C ARG A 81 9.93 -6.79 -6.71
N LEU A 82 11.18 -6.36 -6.85
CA LEU A 82 12.05 -6.77 -7.95
C LEU A 82 12.24 -8.30 -7.98
N GLU A 83 12.56 -8.90 -6.83
CA GLU A 83 12.68 -10.35 -6.71
C GLU A 83 11.38 -11.10 -7.10
N GLN A 84 10.23 -10.54 -6.74
CA GLN A 84 8.93 -11.11 -7.12
C GLN A 84 8.73 -11.07 -8.65
N GLU A 85 9.05 -9.95 -9.29
CA GLU A 85 8.93 -9.80 -10.75
C GLU A 85 9.94 -10.71 -11.49
N ASP A 86 11.15 -10.89 -10.95
CA ASP A 86 12.14 -11.80 -11.51
C ASP A 86 11.70 -13.26 -11.42
N LYS A 87 11.12 -13.67 -10.29
CA LYS A 87 10.53 -15.01 -10.12
C LYS A 87 9.35 -15.23 -11.07
N LEU A 88 8.50 -14.21 -11.24
CA LEU A 88 7.38 -14.27 -12.17
C LEU A 88 7.88 -14.40 -13.61
N ARG A 89 8.90 -13.63 -14.00
CA ARG A 89 9.54 -13.71 -15.31
C ARG A 89 10.16 -15.08 -15.59
N ALA A 90 10.81 -15.67 -14.59
CA ALA A 90 11.39 -17.01 -14.71
C ALA A 90 10.35 -18.14 -14.80
N ALA A 91 9.16 -17.93 -14.20
CA ALA A 91 8.08 -18.91 -14.21
C ALA A 91 7.15 -18.80 -15.44
N THR A 92 7.27 -17.71 -16.21
CA THR A 92 6.39 -17.48 -17.37
C THR A 92 7.12 -17.77 -18.65
N GLU A 93 6.65 -18.79 -19.42
CA GLU A 93 7.14 -19.07 -20.76
C GLU A 93 6.53 -18.06 -21.76
N GLY A 94 7.39 -17.21 -22.34
CA GLY A 94 6.98 -16.24 -23.36
C GLY A 94 6.92 -14.79 -22.84
N GLU A 95 6.56 -13.85 -23.74
CA GLU A 95 6.38 -12.42 -23.40
C GLU A 95 5.11 -12.25 -22.54
N SER A 96 5.30 -12.16 -21.23
CA SER A 96 4.21 -11.79 -20.32
C SER A 96 4.06 -10.26 -20.33
N THR A 97 2.91 -9.79 -20.79
CA THR A 97 2.57 -8.35 -20.84
C THR A 97 2.32 -7.72 -19.48
N GLY A 98 2.42 -8.48 -18.39
CA GLY A 98 2.14 -8.01 -17.02
C GLY A 98 3.34 -7.87 -16.10
N ILE A 99 4.56 -8.19 -16.57
CA ILE A 99 5.78 -8.13 -15.75
C ILE A 99 6.37 -6.71 -15.79
N MET A 100 6.50 -6.09 -14.62
CA MET A 100 7.07 -4.75 -14.51
C MET A 100 8.60 -4.74 -14.70
N ARG A 101 9.09 -3.69 -15.37
CA ARG A 101 10.51 -3.36 -15.42
C ARG A 101 10.94 -2.64 -14.14
N GLU A 102 12.22 -2.60 -13.86
CA GLU A 102 12.78 -1.96 -12.68
C GLU A 102 12.31 -0.51 -12.48
N SER A 103 12.28 0.28 -13.55
CA SER A 103 11.80 1.67 -13.52
C SER A 103 10.29 1.77 -13.21
N GLU A 104 9.51 0.80 -13.65
CA GLU A 104 8.08 0.72 -13.37
C GLU A 104 7.82 0.31 -11.92
N ILE A 105 8.64 -0.60 -11.38
CA ILE A 105 8.61 -0.98 -9.96
C ILE A 105 8.95 0.24 -9.10
N ALA A 106 10.03 0.96 -9.42
CA ALA A 106 10.45 2.14 -8.68
C ALA A 106 9.34 3.20 -8.60
N ARG A 107 8.61 3.41 -9.71
CA ARG A 107 7.45 4.30 -9.74
C ARG A 107 6.27 3.72 -8.95
N PHE A 108 5.97 2.45 -9.15
CA PHE A 108 4.83 1.78 -8.51
C PHE A 108 4.88 1.84 -6.99
N ILE A 109 6.03 1.55 -6.37
CA ILE A 109 6.16 1.56 -4.92
C ILE A 109 6.01 2.95 -4.31
N GLN A 110 6.29 4.02 -5.06
CA GLN A 110 6.15 5.39 -4.56
C GLN A 110 4.71 5.76 -4.21
N HIS A 111 3.70 5.14 -4.86
CA HIS A 111 2.29 5.35 -4.51
C HIS A 111 1.95 4.92 -3.07
N TYR A 112 2.72 3.99 -2.51
CA TYR A 112 2.50 3.42 -1.18
C TYR A 112 3.47 3.95 -0.13
N GLN A 113 4.53 4.62 -0.55
CA GLN A 113 5.63 5.03 0.34
C GLN A 113 5.14 5.86 1.52
N ARG A 114 4.28 6.84 1.30
CA ARG A 114 3.70 7.67 2.38
C ARG A 114 2.99 6.83 3.44
N LEU A 115 2.29 5.79 3.03
CA LEU A 115 1.56 4.91 3.94
C LEU A 115 2.49 3.92 4.66
N CYS A 116 3.58 3.49 4.03
CA CYS A 116 4.55 2.54 4.59
C CYS A 116 5.54 3.17 5.57
N LEU A 117 5.74 4.48 5.53
CA LEU A 117 6.67 5.20 6.42
C LEU A 117 6.11 5.50 7.82
N ARG A 118 5.02 4.87 8.19
CA ARG A 118 4.29 5.09 9.46
C ARG A 118 4.60 4.06 10.53
#